data_d258fd3cb877f0b92c43091411ba92fb
#
_entry.id   d258fd3cb877f0b92c43091411ba92fb
#
_cell.length_a   1.000
_cell.length_b   1.000
_cell.length_c   1.000
_cell.angle_alpha   90.00
_cell.angle_beta   90.00
_cell.angle_gamma   90.00
#
_symmetry.space_group_name_H-M   'P 1'
#
loop_
_entity.id
_entity.type
_entity.pdbx_description
1 polymer ?
#
loop_
_entity_poly.entity_id
_entity_poly.type
_entity_poly.pdbx_seq_one_letter_code
_entity_poly.pdbx_strand_id
1 'polypeptide(L)'
;MKLFKKVMAVGLASTMVLSMAACGGGSTETTAAPETTAATTAAEAETEAPAETEAPAETTAAEEAAETTAEQVAEAISDFDASNVTVGISIYKFDDNFMTLYRTELERYLTEDLGFKKENITIQDGKGDQAEQSNQIDNFITSGVDVLILNLVQASSAPQITDKCNEAGIPVVYINREPDADEEGRWESEGIKATYVGCDARQSGTFQGEEILATSNKGDINGDGKVSYIMIQGDPENVD
;
A
#
# COMPACT_ATOMS: atom_id res chain seq x y z
N MET A 1 35.47 18.12 44.38
CA MET A 1 36.68 17.33 44.72
C MET A 1 36.88 16.31 43.60
N LYS A 2 37.90 16.60 42.77
CA LYS A 2 38.89 15.75 42.08
C LYS A 2 38.30 14.49 41.34
N LEU A 3 38.29 14.52 40.01
CA LEU A 3 39.43 14.26 39.07
C LEU A 3 39.79 12.76 39.06
N PHE A 4 39.53 12.07 37.90
CA PHE A 4 40.62 11.36 37.26
C PHE A 4 40.29 11.10 35.75
N LYS A 5 41.17 11.64 34.93
CA LYS A 5 41.33 11.40 33.48
C LYS A 5 42.15 10.10 33.29
N LYS A 6 42.00 9.51 32.11
CA LYS A 6 43.01 9.04 31.12
C LYS A 6 42.41 7.86 30.37
N VAL A 7 42.16 7.98 29.08
CA VAL A 7 43.07 7.90 27.88
C VAL A 7 43.78 6.55 27.80
N MET A 8 43.43 5.78 26.77
CA MET A 8 44.39 5.13 25.89
C MET A 8 43.76 4.78 24.54
N ALA A 9 44.32 5.35 23.50
CA ALA A 9 44.19 5.01 22.10
C ALA A 9 45.36 4.09 21.71
N VAL A 10 45.08 3.05 20.93
CA VAL A 10 46.02 2.34 20.04
C VAL A 10 45.13 1.74 18.96
N GLY A 11 45.06 2.01 17.70
CA GLY A 11 46.10 2.30 16.71
C GLY A 11 46.74 1.01 16.19
N LEU A 12 46.21 0.45 15.06
CA LEU A 12 47.09 -0.17 14.04
C LEU A 12 46.33 -0.34 12.72
N ALA A 13 46.97 0.23 11.75
CA ALA A 13 46.72 0.17 10.31
C ALA A 13 47.34 -1.10 9.70
N SER A 14 47.11 -1.25 8.42
CA SER A 14 47.79 -2.13 7.42
C SER A 14 46.93 -3.34 7.02
N THR A 15 46.73 -3.65 5.75
CA THR A 15 47.49 -3.42 4.52
C THR A 15 46.60 -3.66 3.30
N MET A 16 46.80 -2.83 2.30
CA MET A 16 46.40 -3.08 0.90
C MET A 16 47.15 -4.30 0.35
N VAL A 17 46.45 -5.12 -0.43
CA VAL A 17 47.11 -5.85 -1.52
C VAL A 17 46.31 -5.66 -2.80
N LEU A 18 46.87 -4.85 -3.69
CA LEU A 18 46.58 -4.81 -5.11
C LEU A 18 47.16 -6.05 -5.76
N SER A 19 46.42 -6.70 -6.63
CA SER A 19 47.03 -7.48 -7.71
C SER A 19 46.24 -7.29 -9.01
N MET A 20 46.89 -6.50 -9.88
CA MET A 20 46.63 -6.46 -11.32
C MET A 20 47.35 -7.64 -11.98
N ALA A 21 46.73 -8.26 -12.98
CA ALA A 21 47.31 -8.85 -14.17
C ALA A 21 46.17 -9.09 -15.14
N ALA A 22 45.94 -8.45 -16.20
CA ALA A 22 46.66 -8.16 -17.46
C ALA A 22 46.72 -9.38 -18.40
N CYS A 23 46.04 -9.14 -19.56
CA CYS A 23 46.37 -9.53 -20.92
C CYS A 23 46.07 -10.92 -21.49
N GLY A 24 45.45 -10.83 -22.67
CA GLY A 24 45.60 -11.66 -23.86
C GLY A 24 44.28 -12.34 -24.27
N GLY A 25 43.58 -12.06 -25.31
CA GLY A 25 43.94 -11.86 -26.71
C GLY A 25 43.54 -13.12 -27.50
N GLY A 26 42.65 -12.97 -28.54
CA GLY A 26 42.53 -14.00 -29.59
C GLY A 26 41.10 -14.37 -29.98
N SER A 27 40.59 -13.69 -31.00
CA SER A 27 40.07 -14.10 -32.33
C SER A 27 39.07 -15.25 -32.46
N THR A 28 37.91 -14.89 -33.05
CA THR A 28 37.16 -15.48 -34.16
C THR A 28 36.85 -17.00 -34.15
N GLU A 29 35.59 -17.31 -34.20
CA GLU A 29 35.05 -18.05 -35.39
C GLU A 29 33.52 -18.06 -35.39
N THR A 30 33.03 -17.77 -36.55
CA THR A 30 31.66 -17.82 -37.07
C THR A 30 31.25 -19.29 -37.23
N THR A 31 30.07 -19.68 -36.76
CA THR A 31 29.41 -20.85 -37.37
C THR A 31 27.89 -20.69 -37.32
N ALA A 32 27.32 -20.84 -38.50
CA ALA A 32 25.99 -20.82 -39.05
C ALA A 32 24.90 -21.51 -38.24
N ALA A 33 23.70 -20.99 -38.46
CA ALA A 33 22.40 -21.60 -38.18
C ALA A 33 22.16 -22.87 -39.00
N PRO A 34 21.23 -23.73 -38.61
CA PRO A 34 20.39 -24.41 -39.56
C PRO A 34 18.92 -23.99 -39.45
N GLU A 35 18.39 -23.59 -40.58
CA GLU A 35 16.95 -23.58 -40.86
C GLU A 35 16.38 -25.01 -40.70
N THR A 36 15.19 -25.07 -40.11
CA THR A 36 14.33 -26.28 -40.35
C THR A 36 12.88 -25.80 -40.53
N THR A 37 12.45 -26.05 -41.72
CA THR A 37 11.20 -25.96 -42.44
C THR A 37 9.95 -26.37 -41.67
N ALA A 38 8.90 -25.66 -42.04
CA ALA A 38 7.47 -25.78 -41.87
C ALA A 38 6.88 -27.22 -41.79
N ALA A 39 5.85 -27.34 -40.97
CA ALA A 39 4.69 -28.19 -41.30
C ALA A 39 3.42 -27.50 -40.79
N THR A 40 2.64 -27.05 -41.73
CA THR A 40 1.26 -26.59 -41.64
C THR A 40 0.36 -27.76 -41.26
N THR A 41 -0.46 -27.59 -40.23
CA THR A 41 -1.70 -28.37 -40.11
C THR A 41 -2.77 -27.43 -39.59
N ALA A 42 -3.69 -27.06 -40.46
CA ALA A 42 -4.93 -26.39 -40.16
C ALA A 42 -5.87 -27.34 -39.44
N ALA A 43 -6.38 -26.91 -38.30
CA ALA A 43 -7.60 -27.48 -37.72
C ALA A 43 -8.55 -26.31 -37.51
N GLU A 44 -9.59 -26.30 -38.31
CA GLU A 44 -10.78 -25.46 -38.10
C GLU A 44 -11.42 -25.88 -36.78
N ALA A 45 -11.57 -24.95 -35.87
CA ALA A 45 -12.47 -25.06 -34.72
C ALA A 45 -13.49 -23.93 -34.84
N GLU A 46 -14.72 -24.31 -35.07
CA GLU A 46 -15.90 -23.44 -35.02
C GLU A 46 -15.97 -22.79 -33.62
N THR A 47 -15.96 -21.46 -33.59
CA THR A 47 -16.14 -20.71 -32.35
C THR A 47 -17.60 -20.33 -32.27
N GLU A 48 -18.32 -20.96 -31.36
CA GLU A 48 -19.63 -20.48 -30.89
C GLU A 48 -19.45 -19.11 -30.23
N ALA A 49 -20.34 -18.17 -30.60
CA ALA A 49 -20.41 -16.85 -29.99
C ALA A 49 -20.79 -16.96 -28.51
N PRO A 50 -20.12 -16.23 -27.61
CA PRO A 50 -20.58 -16.13 -26.23
C PRO A 50 -21.85 -15.28 -26.13
N ALA A 51 -22.81 -15.76 -25.38
CA ALA A 51 -24.05 -15.08 -25.02
C ALA A 51 -23.78 -13.72 -24.39
N GLU A 52 -24.64 -12.75 -24.74
CA GLU A 52 -24.71 -11.46 -24.07
C GLU A 52 -24.86 -11.66 -22.56
N THR A 53 -23.85 -11.21 -21.81
CA THR A 53 -23.91 -11.09 -20.35
C THR A 53 -24.55 -9.76 -20.04
N GLU A 54 -25.75 -9.78 -19.49
CA GLU A 54 -26.40 -8.59 -18.93
C GLU A 54 -25.46 -7.93 -17.90
N ALA A 55 -25.34 -6.62 -17.96
CA ALA A 55 -24.60 -5.81 -17.00
C ALA A 55 -25.20 -5.96 -15.60
N PRO A 56 -24.39 -6.08 -14.56
CA PRO A 56 -24.89 -6.22 -13.19
C PRO A 56 -25.55 -4.93 -12.71
N ALA A 57 -26.71 -5.04 -12.13
CA ALA A 57 -27.44 -3.96 -11.45
C ALA A 57 -26.86 -3.74 -10.03
N GLU A 58 -25.56 -3.59 -9.90
CA GLU A 58 -24.90 -3.44 -8.60
C GLU A 58 -24.70 -1.98 -8.13
N THR A 59 -24.81 -1.00 -9.02
CA THR A 59 -24.50 0.40 -8.67
C THR A 59 -25.51 1.03 -7.71
N THR A 60 -26.78 0.66 -7.80
CA THR A 60 -27.83 1.21 -6.92
C THR A 60 -27.83 0.64 -5.51
N ALA A 61 -27.46 -0.63 -5.35
CA ALA A 61 -27.43 -1.26 -4.04
C ALA A 61 -26.22 -0.79 -3.19
N ALA A 62 -25.10 -0.49 -3.84
CA ALA A 62 -23.91 0.03 -3.17
C ALA A 62 -24.08 1.49 -2.70
N GLU A 63 -24.75 2.33 -3.51
CA GLU A 63 -25.07 3.71 -3.14
C GLU A 63 -26.06 3.77 -1.97
N GLU A 64 -27.12 2.96 -2.00
CA GLU A 64 -28.14 2.90 -0.94
C GLU A 64 -27.57 2.33 0.38
N ALA A 65 -26.65 1.35 0.30
CA ALA A 65 -25.94 0.83 1.47
C ALA A 65 -24.96 1.86 2.05
N ALA A 66 -24.28 2.65 1.21
CA ALA A 66 -23.36 3.70 1.66
C ALA A 66 -24.10 4.86 2.35
N GLU A 67 -25.25 5.28 1.85
CA GLU A 67 -26.09 6.31 2.49
C GLU A 67 -26.63 5.85 3.84
N THR A 68 -27.13 4.61 3.92
CA THR A 68 -27.64 4.04 5.18
C THR A 68 -26.54 3.92 6.23
N THR A 69 -25.33 3.56 5.82
CA THR A 69 -24.17 3.46 6.72
C THR A 69 -23.72 4.84 7.22
N ALA A 70 -23.73 5.85 6.36
CA ALA A 70 -23.36 7.22 6.72
C ALA A 70 -24.33 7.84 7.74
N GLU A 71 -25.61 7.58 7.60
CA GLU A 71 -26.64 8.08 8.52
C GLU A 71 -26.56 7.39 9.89
N GLN A 72 -26.32 6.08 9.93
CA GLN A 72 -26.10 5.32 11.17
C GLN A 72 -24.80 5.75 11.88
N VAL A 73 -23.75 6.03 11.14
CA VAL A 73 -22.49 6.54 11.69
C VAL A 73 -22.68 7.95 12.25
N ALA A 74 -23.39 8.82 11.55
CA ALA A 74 -23.67 10.17 12.03
C ALA A 74 -24.49 10.16 13.33
N GLU A 75 -25.45 9.26 13.47
CA GLU A 75 -26.22 9.09 14.71
C GLU A 75 -25.34 8.53 15.85
N ALA A 76 -24.47 7.57 15.57
CA ALA A 76 -23.53 7.00 16.55
C ALA A 76 -22.48 8.01 17.03
N ILE A 77 -22.08 8.95 16.18
CA ILE A 77 -21.08 9.99 16.51
C ILE A 77 -21.71 11.13 17.33
N SER A 78 -23.04 11.35 17.22
CA SER A 78 -23.70 12.51 17.85
C SER A 78 -23.52 12.57 19.36
N ASP A 79 -23.40 11.42 20.03
CA ASP A 79 -23.22 11.32 21.48
C ASP A 79 -21.78 10.96 21.90
N PHE A 80 -20.85 10.82 20.94
CA PHE A 80 -19.47 10.44 21.20
C PHE A 80 -18.64 11.67 21.62
N ASP A 81 -18.11 11.64 22.84
CA ASP A 81 -17.18 12.65 23.34
C ASP A 81 -15.73 12.29 23.02
N ALA A 82 -15.22 12.82 21.91
CA ALA A 82 -13.84 12.64 21.47
C ALA A 82 -12.81 13.41 22.30
N SER A 83 -13.23 14.30 23.21
CA SER A 83 -12.34 15.27 23.87
C SER A 83 -11.26 14.62 24.76
N ASN A 84 -11.46 13.39 25.19
CA ASN A 84 -10.52 12.67 26.04
C ASN A 84 -9.88 11.45 25.35
N VAL A 85 -10.20 11.22 24.08
CA VAL A 85 -9.65 10.12 23.28
C VAL A 85 -8.26 10.47 22.78
N THR A 86 -7.31 9.57 22.98
CA THR A 86 -5.93 9.69 22.51
C THR A 86 -5.72 8.88 21.23
N VAL A 87 -5.12 9.52 20.21
CA VAL A 87 -4.94 8.96 18.87
C VAL A 87 -3.46 8.89 18.52
N GLY A 88 -2.97 7.69 18.22
CA GLY A 88 -1.66 7.48 17.63
C GLY A 88 -1.79 7.33 16.11
N ILE A 89 -1.05 8.11 15.33
CA ILE A 89 -1.06 8.06 13.88
C ILE A 89 0.36 7.83 13.39
N SER A 90 0.58 6.79 12.59
CA SER A 90 1.85 6.57 11.90
C SER A 90 1.63 6.54 10.40
N ILE A 91 2.32 7.45 9.70
CA ILE A 91 2.29 7.60 8.25
C ILE A 91 3.57 7.01 7.66
N TYR A 92 3.49 6.24 6.58
CA TYR A 92 4.64 5.54 6.00
C TYR A 92 5.82 6.48 5.70
N LYS A 93 5.56 7.70 5.23
CA LYS A 93 6.54 8.78 5.12
C LYS A 93 5.88 10.16 4.94
N PHE A 94 6.58 11.22 5.35
CA PHE A 94 6.06 12.59 5.31
C PHE A 94 6.42 13.36 4.04
N ASP A 95 7.42 12.92 3.30
CA ASP A 95 7.90 13.60 2.08
C ASP A 95 7.06 13.31 0.82
N ASP A 96 6.00 12.51 0.97
CA ASP A 96 4.99 12.29 -0.06
C ASP A 96 3.96 13.43 -0.08
N ASN A 97 3.71 13.99 -1.29
CA ASN A 97 2.80 15.13 -1.44
C ASN A 97 1.34 14.77 -1.13
N PHE A 98 0.88 13.60 -1.57
CA PHE A 98 -0.46 13.12 -1.30
C PHE A 98 -0.66 12.88 0.20
N MET A 99 0.28 12.17 0.83
CA MET A 99 0.20 11.91 2.27
C MET A 99 0.38 13.18 3.12
N THR A 100 1.06 14.20 2.60
CA THR A 100 1.11 15.51 3.27
C THR A 100 -0.26 16.17 3.31
N LEU A 101 -0.99 16.16 2.20
CA LEU A 101 -2.35 16.66 2.16
C LEU A 101 -3.28 15.79 3.03
N TYR A 102 -3.19 14.48 2.89
CA TYR A 102 -4.03 13.52 3.62
C TYR A 102 -3.90 13.70 5.13
N ARG A 103 -2.66 13.68 5.68
CA ARG A 103 -2.46 13.82 7.14
C ARG A 103 -2.89 15.19 7.69
N THR A 104 -2.73 16.25 6.88
CA THR A 104 -3.15 17.60 7.26
C THR A 104 -4.68 17.67 7.35
N GLU A 105 -5.36 17.10 6.37
CA GLU A 105 -6.81 17.07 6.35
C GLU A 105 -7.37 16.11 7.41
N LEU A 106 -6.72 14.98 7.65
CA LEU A 106 -7.08 14.05 8.72
C LEU A 106 -6.99 14.73 10.10
N GLU A 107 -5.89 15.44 10.39
CA GLU A 107 -5.75 16.21 11.64
C GLU A 107 -6.84 17.28 11.76
N ARG A 108 -7.10 18.03 10.68
CA ARG A 108 -8.16 19.03 10.64
C ARG A 108 -9.53 18.42 10.94
N TYR A 109 -9.88 17.34 10.25
CA TYR A 109 -11.16 16.67 10.40
C TYR A 109 -11.36 16.13 11.82
N LEU A 110 -10.34 15.45 12.36
CA LEU A 110 -10.39 14.97 13.73
C LEU A 110 -10.62 16.12 14.75
N THR A 111 -9.95 17.25 14.57
CA THR A 111 -10.00 18.35 15.54
C THR A 111 -11.19 19.26 15.35
N GLU A 112 -11.49 19.68 14.11
CA GLU A 112 -12.50 20.71 13.82
C GLU A 112 -13.90 20.11 13.65
N ASP A 113 -14.01 18.92 13.05
CA ASP A 113 -15.30 18.30 12.75
C ASP A 113 -15.73 17.28 13.82
N LEU A 114 -14.78 16.47 14.35
CA LEU A 114 -15.07 15.41 15.31
C LEU A 114 -14.77 15.78 16.78
N GLY A 115 -14.15 16.93 17.05
CA GLY A 115 -13.95 17.46 18.40
C GLY A 115 -12.81 16.79 19.20
N PHE A 116 -11.91 16.06 18.57
CA PHE A 116 -10.70 15.59 19.23
C PHE A 116 -9.81 16.77 19.65
N LYS A 117 -9.17 16.68 20.79
CA LYS A 117 -8.19 17.68 21.18
C LYS A 117 -6.87 17.43 20.45
N LYS A 118 -6.29 18.51 19.90
CA LYS A 118 -5.02 18.41 19.17
C LYS A 118 -3.88 17.83 20.02
N GLU A 119 -3.85 18.14 21.31
CA GLU A 119 -2.87 17.61 22.26
C GLU A 119 -2.99 16.10 22.50
N ASN A 120 -4.11 15.50 22.14
CA ASN A 120 -4.36 14.07 22.25
C ASN A 120 -4.04 13.31 20.94
N ILE A 121 -3.67 14.02 19.86
CA ILE A 121 -3.32 13.42 18.58
C ILE A 121 -1.80 13.48 18.41
N THR A 122 -1.19 12.34 18.20
CA THR A 122 0.26 12.24 17.91
C THR A 122 0.45 11.62 16.52
N ILE A 123 1.05 12.38 15.60
CA ILE A 123 1.33 11.94 14.23
C ILE A 123 2.84 11.75 14.08
N GLN A 124 3.28 10.56 13.63
CA GLN A 124 4.69 10.21 13.45
C GLN A 124 5.00 9.82 12.01
N ASP A 125 6.23 10.14 11.60
CA ASP A 125 6.78 9.83 10.28
C ASP A 125 7.49 8.47 10.32
N GLY A 126 6.96 7.48 9.58
CA GLY A 126 7.57 6.15 9.44
C GLY A 126 8.84 6.17 8.58
N LYS A 127 9.14 7.26 7.89
CA LYS A 127 10.36 7.50 7.08
C LYS A 127 10.60 6.45 5.99
N GLY A 128 9.58 5.71 5.58
CA GLY A 128 9.72 4.57 4.68
C GLY A 128 10.49 3.38 5.29
N ASP A 129 10.67 3.36 6.61
CA ASP A 129 11.41 2.33 7.33
C ASP A 129 10.46 1.53 8.24
N GLN A 130 10.32 0.23 7.93
CA GLN A 130 9.42 -0.66 8.68
C GLN A 130 9.85 -0.82 10.14
N ALA A 131 11.14 -0.79 10.44
CA ALA A 131 11.63 -0.92 11.81
C ALA A 131 11.31 0.35 12.62
N GLU A 132 11.46 1.53 12.01
CA GLU A 132 11.05 2.80 12.61
C GLU A 132 9.54 2.80 12.90
N GLN A 133 8.72 2.41 11.92
CA GLN A 133 7.27 2.35 12.10
C GLN A 133 6.87 1.35 13.19
N SER A 134 7.49 0.17 13.24
CA SER A 134 7.24 -0.82 14.28
C SER A 134 7.55 -0.29 15.68
N ASN A 135 8.67 0.45 15.83
CA ASN A 135 9.03 1.09 17.09
C ASN A 135 8.01 2.17 17.50
N GLN A 136 7.51 2.94 16.55
CA GLN A 136 6.48 3.96 16.80
C GLN A 136 5.18 3.31 17.29
N ILE A 137 4.76 2.23 16.67
CA ILE A 137 3.56 1.48 17.06
C ILE A 137 3.73 0.89 18.46
N ASP A 138 4.87 0.27 18.76
CA ASP A 138 5.18 -0.26 20.09
C ASP A 138 5.18 0.84 21.17
N ASN A 139 5.64 2.05 20.84
CA ASN A 139 5.56 3.21 21.72
C ASN A 139 4.13 3.68 21.95
N PHE A 140 3.29 3.73 20.90
CA PHE A 140 1.88 4.06 21.04
C PHE A 140 1.14 3.06 21.92
N ILE A 141 1.36 1.75 21.70
CA ILE A 141 0.79 0.68 22.53
C ILE A 141 1.23 0.84 23.99
N THR A 142 2.52 1.07 24.23
CA THR A 142 3.06 1.24 25.59
C THR A 142 2.52 2.49 26.28
N SER A 143 2.28 3.58 25.54
CA SER A 143 1.68 4.80 26.08
C SER A 143 0.17 4.69 26.30
N GLY A 144 -0.46 3.62 25.81
CA GLY A 144 -1.87 3.34 26.02
C GLY A 144 -2.78 4.29 25.27
N VAL A 145 -2.52 4.54 23.99
CA VAL A 145 -3.45 5.29 23.14
C VAL A 145 -4.77 4.53 22.99
N ASP A 146 -5.86 5.26 22.81
CA ASP A 146 -7.20 4.67 22.70
C ASP A 146 -7.47 4.10 21.31
N VAL A 147 -6.79 4.60 20.27
CA VAL A 147 -6.93 4.15 18.87
C VAL A 147 -5.65 4.42 18.08
N LEU A 148 -5.37 3.55 17.13
CA LEU A 148 -4.29 3.72 16.15
C LEU A 148 -4.85 3.92 14.73
N ILE A 149 -4.27 4.88 14.00
CA ILE A 149 -4.52 5.08 12.57
C ILE A 149 -3.18 4.88 11.85
N LEU A 150 -3.10 3.89 10.98
CA LEU A 150 -1.84 3.42 10.41
C LEU A 150 -1.87 3.42 8.88
N ASN A 151 -0.98 4.19 8.27
CA ASN A 151 -0.60 4.04 6.89
C ASN A 151 0.71 3.24 6.83
N LEU A 152 0.64 1.98 6.44
CA LEU A 152 1.74 1.03 6.58
C LEU A 152 2.92 1.34 5.65
N VAL A 153 4.15 1.14 6.13
CA VAL A 153 5.34 1.10 5.29
C VAL A 153 5.31 -0.16 4.42
N GLN A 154 4.98 -1.30 5.02
CA GLN A 154 4.79 -2.58 4.33
C GLN A 154 3.44 -3.20 4.73
N ALA A 155 2.54 -3.42 3.77
CA ALA A 155 1.24 -4.02 4.01
C ALA A 155 1.36 -5.43 4.64
N SER A 156 2.40 -6.19 4.28
CA SER A 156 2.69 -7.51 4.85
C SER A 156 3.01 -7.50 6.35
N SER A 157 3.21 -6.33 6.97
CA SER A 157 3.39 -6.21 8.42
C SER A 157 2.06 -6.16 9.20
N ALA A 158 0.93 -6.01 8.51
CA ALA A 158 -0.39 -5.85 9.13
C ALA A 158 -0.74 -6.97 10.13
N PRO A 159 -0.58 -8.27 9.83
CA PRO A 159 -0.95 -9.33 10.77
C PRO A 159 -0.25 -9.21 12.12
N GLN A 160 1.06 -8.94 12.10
CA GLN A 160 1.85 -8.79 13.34
C GLN A 160 1.44 -7.55 14.14
N ILE A 161 1.14 -6.46 13.44
CA ILE A 161 0.69 -5.20 14.06
C ILE A 161 -0.69 -5.37 14.67
N THR A 162 -1.61 -5.98 13.91
CA THR A 162 -2.97 -6.27 14.35
C THR A 162 -2.96 -7.13 15.63
N ASP A 163 -2.13 -8.17 15.67
CA ASP A 163 -2.02 -9.04 16.84
C ASP A 163 -1.58 -8.26 18.08
N LYS A 164 -0.54 -7.44 17.99
CA LYS A 164 -0.07 -6.59 19.08
C LYS A 164 -1.14 -5.62 19.58
N CYS A 165 -1.86 -4.99 18.66
CA CYS A 165 -2.92 -4.05 19.00
C CYS A 165 -4.11 -4.78 19.64
N ASN A 166 -4.50 -5.94 19.13
CA ASN A 166 -5.56 -6.76 19.66
C ASN A 166 -5.23 -7.27 21.06
N GLU A 167 -3.99 -7.73 21.30
CA GLU A 167 -3.51 -8.11 22.65
C GLU A 167 -3.57 -6.93 23.63
N ALA A 168 -3.28 -5.72 23.17
CA ALA A 168 -3.37 -4.50 23.97
C ALA A 168 -4.81 -3.96 24.11
N GLY A 169 -5.76 -4.49 23.33
CA GLY A 169 -7.15 -4.02 23.31
C GLY A 169 -7.35 -2.71 22.56
N ILE A 170 -6.38 -2.29 21.74
CA ILE A 170 -6.38 -1.02 20.99
C ILE A 170 -6.95 -1.27 19.57
N PRO A 171 -8.06 -0.62 19.18
CA PRO A 171 -8.56 -0.69 17.82
C PRO A 171 -7.62 -0.02 16.81
N VAL A 172 -7.57 -0.57 15.59
CA VAL A 172 -6.70 -0.10 14.50
C VAL A 172 -7.51 0.26 13.29
N VAL A 173 -7.21 1.43 12.71
CA VAL A 173 -7.71 1.86 11.40
C VAL A 173 -6.53 1.90 10.44
N TYR A 174 -6.48 0.97 9.51
CA TYR A 174 -5.53 1.02 8.40
C TYR A 174 -6.02 1.98 7.34
N ILE A 175 -5.14 2.80 6.79
CA ILE A 175 -5.50 3.80 5.78
C ILE A 175 -4.59 3.73 4.57
N ASN A 176 -5.15 3.99 3.38
CA ASN A 176 -4.48 4.09 2.08
C ASN A 176 -3.86 2.76 1.61
N ARG A 177 -2.92 2.18 2.34
CA ARG A 177 -2.30 0.90 1.99
C ARG A 177 -3.07 -0.25 2.59
N GLU A 178 -3.70 -1.02 1.70
CA GLU A 178 -4.57 -2.13 2.04
C GLU A 178 -3.78 -3.31 2.59
N PRO A 179 -4.13 -3.86 3.75
CA PRO A 179 -3.66 -5.18 4.17
C PRO A 179 -4.13 -6.29 3.22
N ASP A 180 -3.50 -7.46 3.31
CA ASP A 180 -3.94 -8.60 2.51
C ASP A 180 -5.37 -9.02 2.87
N ALA A 181 -6.14 -9.49 1.87
CA ALA A 181 -7.54 -9.90 2.05
C ALA A 181 -7.71 -11.02 3.10
N ASP A 182 -6.72 -11.89 3.25
CA ASP A 182 -6.71 -12.93 4.29
C ASP A 182 -6.64 -12.32 5.69
N GLU A 183 -5.91 -11.23 5.84
CA GLU A 183 -5.83 -10.50 7.11
C GLU A 183 -7.14 -9.78 7.42
N GLU A 184 -7.76 -9.15 6.44
CA GLU A 184 -9.08 -8.52 6.63
C GLU A 184 -10.17 -9.54 6.97
N GLY A 185 -10.18 -10.69 6.30
CA GLY A 185 -11.09 -11.80 6.63
C GLY A 185 -10.87 -12.35 8.04
N ARG A 186 -9.64 -12.28 8.55
CA ARG A 186 -9.31 -12.67 9.92
C ARG A 186 -9.93 -11.72 10.95
N TRP A 187 -9.99 -10.43 10.67
CA TRP A 187 -10.58 -9.46 11.60
C TRP A 187 -12.04 -9.77 11.91
N GLU A 188 -12.82 -10.09 10.86
CA GLU A 188 -14.21 -10.46 11.03
C GLU A 188 -14.36 -11.80 11.76
N SER A 189 -13.61 -12.82 11.35
CA SER A 189 -13.74 -14.18 11.87
C SER A 189 -13.29 -14.33 13.33
N GLU A 190 -12.32 -13.53 13.78
CA GLU A 190 -11.78 -13.52 15.14
C GLU A 190 -12.34 -12.39 16.02
N GLY A 191 -13.16 -11.50 15.46
CA GLY A 191 -13.74 -10.37 16.19
C GLY A 191 -12.71 -9.31 16.59
N ILE A 192 -11.67 -9.15 15.77
CA ILE A 192 -10.60 -8.16 15.98
C ILE A 192 -11.13 -6.76 15.64
N LYS A 193 -10.80 -5.79 16.45
CA LYS A 193 -11.19 -4.39 16.24
C LYS A 193 -10.22 -3.70 15.27
N ALA A 194 -10.26 -4.11 14.02
CA ALA A 194 -9.50 -3.51 12.94
C ALA A 194 -10.41 -3.20 11.75
N THR A 195 -10.04 -2.20 10.95
CA THR A 195 -10.72 -1.85 9.71
C THR A 195 -9.75 -1.19 8.75
N TYR A 196 -10.08 -1.24 7.45
CA TYR A 196 -9.36 -0.53 6.41
C TYR A 196 -10.22 0.57 5.79
N VAL A 197 -9.61 1.72 5.53
CA VAL A 197 -10.21 2.85 4.84
C VAL A 197 -9.30 3.27 3.69
N GLY A 198 -9.71 2.99 2.48
CA GLY A 198 -8.97 3.28 1.27
C GLY A 198 -9.82 3.15 0.02
N CYS A 199 -9.19 2.92 -1.12
CA CYS A 199 -9.86 2.68 -2.39
C CYS A 199 -9.48 1.29 -2.92
N ASP A 200 -10.35 0.71 -3.72
CA ASP A 200 -10.01 -0.47 -4.52
C ASP A 200 -9.18 -0.06 -5.74
N ALA A 201 -7.88 -0.31 -5.69
CA ALA A 201 -6.97 0.03 -6.78
C ALA A 201 -7.32 -0.71 -8.10
N ARG A 202 -7.92 -1.91 -8.01
CA ARG A 202 -8.37 -2.68 -9.19
C ARG A 202 -9.48 -1.97 -9.94
N GLN A 203 -10.37 -1.28 -9.22
CA GLN A 203 -11.43 -0.46 -9.81
C GLN A 203 -10.86 0.63 -10.72
N SER A 204 -9.76 1.26 -10.32
CA SER A 204 -9.05 2.24 -11.16
C SER A 204 -8.60 1.64 -12.50
N GLY A 205 -8.04 0.42 -12.47
CA GLY A 205 -7.66 -0.30 -13.69
C GLY A 205 -8.86 -0.64 -14.57
N THR A 206 -9.98 -1.05 -13.99
CA THR A 206 -11.23 -1.32 -14.69
C THR A 206 -11.74 -0.07 -15.39
N PHE A 207 -11.83 1.06 -14.69
CA PHE A 207 -12.26 2.33 -15.28
C PHE A 207 -11.37 2.80 -16.42
N GLN A 208 -10.05 2.66 -16.30
CA GLN A 208 -9.12 2.97 -17.40
C GLN A 208 -9.39 2.09 -18.63
N GLY A 209 -9.66 0.81 -18.45
CA GLY A 209 -10.03 -0.11 -19.50
C GLY A 209 -11.36 0.28 -20.17
N GLU A 210 -12.36 0.63 -19.39
CA GLU A 210 -13.67 1.09 -19.85
C GLU A 210 -13.58 2.38 -20.66
N GLU A 211 -12.80 3.35 -20.21
CA GLU A 211 -12.55 4.60 -20.94
C GLU A 211 -11.90 4.34 -22.30
N ILE A 212 -10.93 3.41 -22.39
CA ILE A 212 -10.32 3.02 -23.66
C ILE A 212 -11.36 2.37 -24.57
N LEU A 213 -12.19 1.47 -24.05
CA LEU A 213 -13.23 0.79 -24.82
C LEU A 213 -14.37 1.71 -25.26
N ALA A 214 -14.63 2.79 -24.51
CA ALA A 214 -15.63 3.81 -24.87
C ALA A 214 -15.21 4.70 -26.03
N THR A 215 -13.92 4.71 -26.42
CA THR A 215 -13.47 5.45 -27.61
C THR A 215 -14.07 4.85 -28.88
N SER A 216 -14.28 5.68 -29.92
CA SER A 216 -14.92 5.28 -31.18
C SER A 216 -14.20 4.12 -31.90
N ASN A 217 -12.90 3.99 -31.69
CA ASN A 217 -12.04 2.92 -32.22
C ASN A 217 -11.68 1.85 -31.18
N LYS A 218 -12.28 1.92 -29.99
CA LYS A 218 -12.01 0.98 -28.88
C LYS A 218 -10.52 0.81 -28.56
N GLY A 219 -9.75 1.92 -28.67
CA GLY A 219 -8.31 1.93 -28.45
C GLY A 219 -7.44 1.52 -29.64
N ASP A 220 -8.03 1.07 -30.75
CA ASP A 220 -7.31 0.79 -32.01
C ASP A 220 -7.09 2.07 -32.82
N ILE A 221 -6.04 2.82 -32.47
CA ILE A 221 -5.79 4.16 -33.05
C ILE A 221 -5.39 4.10 -34.52
N ASN A 222 -4.68 3.06 -34.94
CA ASN A 222 -4.14 2.89 -36.27
C ASN A 222 -4.99 2.00 -37.21
N GLY A 223 -6.04 1.36 -36.69
CA GLY A 223 -6.97 0.54 -37.45
C GLY A 223 -6.40 -0.82 -37.86
N ASP A 224 -5.42 -1.35 -37.12
CA ASP A 224 -4.81 -2.64 -37.44
C ASP A 224 -5.47 -3.84 -36.71
N GLY A 225 -6.55 -3.59 -35.98
CA GLY A 225 -7.30 -4.57 -35.23
C GLY A 225 -6.65 -4.93 -33.88
N LYS A 226 -5.71 -4.10 -33.38
CA LYS A 226 -5.01 -4.30 -32.10
C LYS A 226 -4.98 -3.03 -31.29
N VAL A 227 -5.07 -3.19 -29.98
CA VAL A 227 -4.82 -2.09 -29.03
C VAL A 227 -3.37 -2.14 -28.61
N SER A 228 -2.60 -1.11 -28.98
CA SER A 228 -1.21 -0.94 -28.54
C SER A 228 -1.19 0.03 -27.36
N TYR A 229 -0.55 -0.38 -26.27
CA TYR A 229 -0.47 0.45 -25.08
C TYR A 229 0.93 0.39 -24.45
N ILE A 230 1.24 1.38 -23.63
CA ILE A 230 2.41 1.40 -22.76
C ILE A 230 1.87 1.41 -21.33
N MET A 231 2.28 0.43 -20.54
CA MET A 231 1.98 0.40 -19.11
C MET A 231 3.18 0.98 -18.34
N ILE A 232 2.90 1.99 -17.53
CA ILE A 232 3.91 2.56 -16.63
C ILE A 232 3.66 1.95 -15.26
N GLN A 233 4.63 1.18 -14.80
CA GLN A 233 4.62 0.64 -13.44
C GLN A 233 5.34 1.61 -12.51
N GLY A 234 4.75 1.86 -11.34
CA GLY A 234 5.40 2.61 -10.26
C GLY A 234 6.45 1.75 -9.54
N ASP A 235 6.60 1.97 -8.25
CA ASP A 235 7.48 1.16 -7.41
C ASP A 235 6.95 -0.29 -7.34
N PRO A 236 7.74 -1.31 -7.76
CA PRO A 236 7.29 -2.71 -7.68
C PRO A 236 7.04 -3.22 -6.25
N GLU A 237 7.63 -2.55 -5.26
CA GLU A 237 7.43 -2.88 -3.84
C GLU A 237 6.19 -2.17 -3.25
N ASN A 238 5.57 -1.28 -4.02
CA ASN A 238 4.32 -0.65 -3.62
C ASN A 238 3.14 -1.59 -3.92
N VAL A 239 2.31 -1.83 -2.94
CA VAL A 239 1.13 -2.71 -3.03
C VAL A 239 -0.15 -1.97 -3.42
N ASP A 240 -0.07 -0.65 -3.62
CA ASP A 240 -1.18 0.20 -4.07
C ASP A 240 -1.43 0.06 -5.57
#